data_417c3ea3e77354c47bc831c91f7ae038
#
_entry.id   417c3ea3e77354c47bc831c91f7ae038
#
_cell.length_a   1.000
_cell.length_b   1.000
_cell.length_c   1.000
_cell.angle_alpha   90.00
_cell.angle_beta   90.00
_cell.angle_gamma   90.00
#
_symmetry.space_group_name_H-M   'P 1'
#
loop_
_entity.id
_entity.type
_entity.pdbx_description
1 polymer ?
#
loop_
_entity_poly.entity_id
_entity_poly.type
_entity_poly.pdbx_seq_one_letter_code
_entity_poly.pdbx_strand_id
1 'polypeptide(L)'
;MIPTPPHLGSFLPQDVTLLLQDVTGRVEERPTAQREREVQAGRHYSEDLPIEQVPSPAYLNVFDQLMDRQLPQVALYTGVLTRLVLEEYPNAVLVSLVRAGVPCGILMRRYAAQALQAELPHYGVSIIRDKGFDETAISYLLERHPGRPLVFVDGWTGKGRITRQLEESCAAYAGRCGVSLPPILAVLADPAHSCTLYATREDFINPSCCL
;
A
#
# COMPACT_ATOMS: atom_id res chain seq x y z
N MET A 1 -2.83 -23.67 -13.92
CA MET A 1 -2.59 -22.26 -14.26
C MET A 1 -3.45 -21.41 -13.34
N ILE A 2 -2.84 -20.56 -12.53
CA ILE A 2 -3.57 -19.70 -11.60
C ILE A 2 -4.34 -18.66 -12.43
N PRO A 3 -5.65 -18.49 -12.23
CA PRO A 3 -6.43 -17.53 -12.99
C PRO A 3 -5.96 -16.10 -12.69
N THR A 4 -5.92 -15.25 -13.71
CA THR A 4 -5.63 -13.81 -13.53
C THR A 4 -6.81 -13.17 -12.82
N PRO A 5 -6.60 -12.41 -11.74
CA PRO A 5 -7.67 -11.70 -11.06
C PRO A 5 -8.37 -10.70 -12.00
N PRO A 6 -9.66 -10.42 -11.81
CA PRO A 6 -10.35 -9.39 -12.57
C PRO A 6 -9.71 -8.02 -12.32
N HIS A 7 -9.80 -7.13 -13.31
CA HIS A 7 -9.40 -5.74 -13.10
C HIS A 7 -10.39 -5.04 -12.18
N LEU A 8 -9.88 -4.43 -11.11
CA LEU A 8 -10.65 -3.68 -10.12
C LEU A 8 -10.09 -2.27 -9.96
N GLY A 9 -10.96 -1.33 -9.60
CA GLY A 9 -10.62 0.05 -9.32
C GLY A 9 -10.40 0.91 -10.57
N SER A 10 -9.90 2.14 -10.37
CA SER A 10 -9.73 3.17 -11.40
C SER A 10 -8.31 3.25 -11.97
N PHE A 11 -7.36 2.49 -11.45
CA PHE A 11 -5.99 2.45 -11.96
C PHE A 11 -5.90 1.66 -13.26
N LEU A 12 -4.88 1.94 -14.07
CA LEU A 12 -4.66 1.20 -15.31
C LEU A 12 -4.23 -0.24 -15.02
N PRO A 13 -4.71 -1.24 -15.80
CA PRO A 13 -4.36 -2.65 -15.58
C PRO A 13 -2.85 -2.94 -15.64
N GLN A 14 -2.12 -2.16 -16.42
CA GLN A 14 -0.66 -2.28 -16.51
C GLN A 14 0.08 -1.68 -15.32
N ASP A 15 -0.55 -0.87 -14.49
CA ASP A 15 0.08 -0.23 -13.34
C ASP A 15 0.02 -1.10 -12.07
N VAL A 16 -1.10 -1.76 -11.84
CA VAL A 16 -1.32 -2.58 -10.65
C VAL A 16 -2.40 -3.63 -10.89
N THR A 17 -2.21 -4.80 -10.31
CA THR A 17 -3.27 -5.81 -10.15
C THR A 17 -3.74 -5.80 -8.71
N LEU A 18 -4.98 -5.37 -8.46
CA LEU A 18 -5.55 -5.37 -7.11
C LEU A 18 -6.07 -6.77 -6.77
N LEU A 19 -5.44 -7.41 -5.77
CA LEU A 19 -5.87 -8.70 -5.23
C LEU A 19 -6.91 -8.48 -4.14
N LEU A 20 -8.08 -7.98 -4.55
CA LEU A 20 -9.18 -7.61 -3.69
C LEU A 20 -10.47 -8.27 -4.18
N GLN A 21 -11.43 -8.39 -3.29
CA GLN A 21 -12.78 -8.80 -3.63
C GLN A 21 -13.67 -7.57 -3.82
N ASP A 22 -14.43 -7.52 -4.90
CA ASP A 22 -15.47 -6.51 -5.08
C ASP A 22 -16.63 -6.80 -4.11
N VAL A 23 -16.86 -5.86 -3.22
CA VAL A 23 -17.93 -5.89 -2.22
C VAL A 23 -18.97 -4.78 -2.45
N THR A 24 -18.99 -4.19 -3.65
CA THR A 24 -19.98 -3.17 -4.02
C THR A 24 -21.39 -3.68 -3.78
N GLY A 25 -22.17 -2.89 -3.06
CA GLY A 25 -23.54 -3.25 -2.67
C GLY A 25 -23.68 -4.30 -1.55
N ARG A 26 -22.56 -4.82 -1.00
CA ARG A 26 -22.57 -5.76 0.14
C ARG A 26 -22.20 -5.10 1.48
N VAL A 27 -21.60 -3.91 1.42
CA VAL A 27 -21.20 -3.14 2.59
C VAL A 27 -22.00 -1.84 2.60
N GLU A 28 -22.58 -1.51 3.76
CA GLU A 28 -23.34 -0.28 3.93
C GLU A 28 -22.42 0.91 4.18
N GLU A 29 -22.69 2.00 3.49
CA GLU A 29 -22.09 3.29 3.82
C GLU A 29 -22.86 3.94 4.98
N ARG A 30 -22.13 4.45 5.98
CA ARG A 30 -22.72 5.03 7.18
C ARG A 30 -22.15 6.41 7.50
N PRO A 31 -22.98 7.31 8.07
CA PRO A 31 -22.51 8.62 8.55
C PRO A 31 -21.39 8.45 9.59
N THR A 32 -20.36 9.29 9.51
CA THR A 32 -19.18 9.24 10.41
C THR A 32 -19.55 9.21 11.89
N ALA A 33 -20.50 10.04 12.31
CA ALA A 33 -20.95 10.10 13.70
C ALA A 33 -21.63 8.79 14.20
N GLN A 34 -22.26 8.04 13.30
CA GLN A 34 -22.82 6.73 13.63
C GLN A 34 -21.70 5.70 13.76
N ARG A 35 -20.75 5.67 12.79
CA ARG A 35 -19.59 4.76 12.83
C ARG A 35 -18.76 4.97 14.09
N GLU A 36 -18.48 6.20 14.48
CA GLU A 36 -17.72 6.49 15.70
C GLU A 36 -18.39 5.89 16.95
N ARG A 37 -19.72 6.02 17.08
CA ARG A 37 -20.46 5.41 18.20
C ARG A 37 -20.37 3.89 18.21
N GLU A 38 -20.49 3.26 17.04
CA GLU A 38 -20.44 1.81 16.91
C GLU A 38 -19.03 1.26 17.18
N VAL A 39 -17.98 1.96 16.72
CA VAL A 39 -16.58 1.63 17.04
C VAL A 39 -16.30 1.75 18.53
N GLN A 40 -16.82 2.79 19.19
CA GLN A 40 -16.73 2.94 20.64
C GLN A 40 -17.51 1.83 21.39
N ALA A 41 -18.55 1.29 20.79
CA ALA A 41 -19.29 0.13 21.30
C ALA A 41 -18.63 -1.23 21.00
N GLY A 42 -17.43 -1.25 20.39
CA GLY A 42 -16.64 -2.45 20.15
C GLY A 42 -16.71 -3.02 18.73
N ARG A 43 -17.41 -2.35 17.79
CA ARG A 43 -17.41 -2.76 16.38
C ARG A 43 -16.08 -2.43 15.74
N HIS A 44 -15.59 -3.32 14.87
CA HIS A 44 -14.33 -3.05 14.19
C HIS A 44 -14.54 -2.00 13.08
N TYR A 45 -13.62 -1.03 12.96
CA TYR A 45 -13.72 0.09 12.00
C TYR A 45 -13.77 -0.34 10.52
N SER A 46 -13.32 -1.56 10.19
CA SER A 46 -13.29 -2.08 8.82
C SER A 46 -14.58 -2.80 8.38
N GLU A 47 -15.61 -2.84 9.22
CA GLU A 47 -16.85 -3.56 8.93
C GLU A 47 -17.88 -2.75 8.13
N ASP A 48 -17.65 -1.45 8.00
CA ASP A 48 -18.47 -0.54 7.19
C ASP A 48 -17.63 0.56 6.55
N LEU A 49 -18.23 1.28 5.61
CA LEU A 49 -17.62 2.41 4.93
C LEU A 49 -18.19 3.74 5.44
N PRO A 50 -17.37 4.80 5.58
CA PRO A 50 -17.90 6.15 5.77
C PRO A 50 -18.58 6.63 4.50
N ILE A 51 -19.63 7.44 4.64
CA ILE A 51 -20.12 8.24 3.53
C ILE A 51 -19.06 9.28 3.22
N GLU A 52 -18.45 9.18 2.05
CA GLU A 52 -17.42 10.13 1.60
C GLU A 52 -18.08 11.44 1.17
N GLN A 53 -17.50 12.55 1.58
CA GLN A 53 -17.96 13.88 1.18
C GLN A 53 -17.13 14.38 0.00
N VAL A 54 -17.79 15.05 -0.94
CA VAL A 54 -17.09 15.74 -2.03
C VAL A 54 -16.21 16.84 -1.42
N PRO A 55 -14.90 16.88 -1.73
CA PRO A 55 -14.01 17.91 -1.21
C PRO A 55 -14.48 19.32 -1.59
N SER A 56 -14.37 20.25 -0.64
CA SER A 56 -14.75 21.65 -0.92
C SER A 56 -13.77 22.29 -1.92
N PRO A 57 -14.19 23.34 -2.67
CA PRO A 57 -13.29 24.08 -3.56
C PRO A 57 -12.06 24.64 -2.83
N ALA A 58 -12.20 25.05 -1.58
CA ALA A 58 -11.07 25.53 -0.75
C ALA A 58 -10.08 24.37 -0.47
N TYR A 59 -10.57 23.19 -0.17
CA TYR A 59 -9.73 22.01 0.02
C TYR A 59 -8.98 21.65 -1.26
N LEU A 60 -9.66 21.60 -2.41
CA LEU A 60 -9.05 21.30 -3.69
C LEU A 60 -7.96 22.31 -4.06
N ASN A 61 -8.19 23.61 -3.82
CA ASN A 61 -7.17 24.63 -4.05
C ASN A 61 -5.90 24.42 -3.19
N VAL A 62 -6.06 24.05 -1.92
CA VAL A 62 -4.91 23.73 -1.06
C VAL A 62 -4.21 22.45 -1.55
N PHE A 63 -4.99 21.45 -1.98
CA PHE A 63 -4.43 20.21 -2.53
C PHE A 63 -3.59 20.49 -3.79
N ASP A 64 -4.10 21.28 -4.73
CA ASP A 64 -3.38 21.64 -5.96
C ASP A 64 -2.07 22.39 -5.65
N GLN A 65 -2.12 23.36 -4.73
CA GLN A 65 -0.90 24.08 -4.29
C GLN A 65 0.13 23.14 -3.64
N LEU A 66 -0.32 22.17 -2.85
CA LEU A 66 0.57 21.17 -2.25
C LEU A 66 1.14 20.24 -3.31
N MET A 67 0.34 19.83 -4.28
CA MET A 67 0.81 19.00 -5.41
C MET A 67 1.90 19.70 -6.19
N ASP A 68 1.69 20.95 -6.62
CA ASP A 68 2.70 21.73 -7.35
C ASP A 68 4.00 21.87 -6.56
N ARG A 69 3.90 22.09 -5.27
CA ARG A 69 5.05 22.27 -4.38
C ARG A 69 5.81 20.98 -4.10
N GLN A 70 5.09 19.86 -3.91
CA GLN A 70 5.67 18.59 -3.45
C GLN A 70 6.03 17.64 -4.58
N LEU A 71 5.47 17.83 -5.78
CA LEU A 71 5.64 16.91 -6.90
C LEU A 71 7.12 16.59 -7.22
N PRO A 72 8.04 17.59 -7.33
CA PRO A 72 9.44 17.30 -7.60
C PRO A 72 10.10 16.44 -6.52
N GLN A 73 9.75 16.67 -5.26
CA GLN A 73 10.29 15.92 -4.12
C GLN A 73 9.77 14.49 -4.09
N VAL A 74 8.46 14.30 -4.32
CA VAL A 74 7.87 12.96 -4.41
C VAL A 74 8.48 12.18 -5.58
N ALA A 75 8.70 12.82 -6.73
CA ALA A 75 9.36 12.20 -7.87
C ALA A 75 10.80 11.77 -7.55
N LEU A 76 11.57 12.63 -6.89
CA LEU A 76 12.93 12.31 -6.44
C LEU A 76 12.92 11.12 -5.48
N TYR A 77 12.08 11.15 -4.46
CA TYR A 77 12.00 10.08 -3.46
C TYR A 77 11.51 8.76 -4.06
N THR A 78 10.59 8.80 -5.02
CA THR A 78 10.19 7.61 -5.79
C THR A 78 11.39 7.01 -6.53
N GLY A 79 12.19 7.83 -7.19
CA GLY A 79 13.40 7.38 -7.89
C GLY A 79 14.44 6.76 -6.94
N VAL A 80 14.69 7.41 -5.80
CA VAL A 80 15.61 6.90 -4.76
C VAL A 80 15.13 5.56 -4.24
N LEU A 81 13.86 5.47 -3.80
CA LEU A 81 13.31 4.24 -3.24
C LEU A 81 13.33 3.09 -4.25
N THR A 82 12.97 3.37 -5.50
CA THR A 82 12.97 2.34 -6.55
C THR A 82 14.36 1.77 -6.81
N ARG A 83 15.39 2.63 -6.80
CA ARG A 83 16.79 2.18 -6.96
C ARG A 83 17.24 1.33 -5.78
N LEU A 84 16.96 1.75 -4.56
CA LEU A 84 17.29 0.97 -3.35
C LEU A 84 16.63 -0.42 -3.39
N VAL A 85 15.36 -0.50 -3.79
CA VAL A 85 14.66 -1.79 -3.92
C VAL A 85 15.31 -2.66 -4.99
N LEU A 86 15.66 -2.12 -6.15
CA LEU A 86 16.27 -2.90 -7.24
C LEU A 86 17.72 -3.31 -6.95
N GLU A 87 18.48 -2.50 -6.20
CA GLU A 87 19.84 -2.82 -5.76
C GLU A 87 19.84 -4.00 -4.78
N GLU A 88 18.91 -4.00 -3.83
CA GLU A 88 18.85 -5.07 -2.80
C GLU A 88 18.03 -6.28 -3.27
N TYR A 89 16.99 -6.05 -4.07
CA TYR A 89 16.07 -7.08 -4.57
C TYR A 89 15.81 -6.94 -6.08
N PRO A 90 16.77 -7.32 -6.96
CA PRO A 90 16.67 -7.11 -8.41
C PRO A 90 15.43 -7.74 -9.05
N ASN A 91 14.93 -8.82 -8.47
CA ASN A 91 13.75 -9.55 -8.94
C ASN A 91 12.52 -9.34 -8.06
N ALA A 92 12.42 -8.19 -7.39
CA ALA A 92 11.31 -7.91 -6.49
C ALA A 92 9.94 -8.01 -7.17
N VAL A 93 8.94 -8.38 -6.39
CA VAL A 93 7.52 -8.18 -6.69
C VAL A 93 7.01 -7.12 -5.72
N LEU A 94 6.51 -6.00 -6.23
CA LEU A 94 5.94 -4.95 -5.40
C LEU A 94 4.55 -5.35 -4.91
N VAL A 95 4.33 -5.24 -3.60
CA VAL A 95 3.07 -5.55 -2.93
C VAL A 95 2.59 -4.32 -2.17
N SER A 96 1.82 -3.47 -2.81
CA SER A 96 1.29 -2.26 -2.18
C SER A 96 0.23 -2.57 -1.14
N LEU A 97 0.40 -2.00 0.04
CA LEU A 97 -0.58 -2.07 1.12
C LEU A 97 -1.71 -1.07 0.82
N VAL A 98 -2.90 -1.61 0.61
CA VAL A 98 -4.05 -0.79 0.19
C VAL A 98 -4.57 0.01 1.38
N ARG A 99 -4.75 1.34 1.24
CA ARG A 99 -4.81 2.16 0.02
C ARG A 99 -3.50 2.93 -0.26
N ALA A 100 -2.85 3.49 0.76
CA ALA A 100 -1.77 4.48 0.62
C ALA A 100 -0.53 3.98 -0.15
N GLY A 101 -0.23 2.70 -0.07
CA GLY A 101 0.87 2.10 -0.82
C GLY A 101 0.67 2.03 -2.34
N VAL A 102 -0.58 2.00 -2.82
CA VAL A 102 -0.86 1.77 -4.25
C VAL A 102 -0.30 2.86 -5.16
N PRO A 103 -0.53 4.15 -4.92
CA PRO A 103 0.08 5.21 -5.72
C PRO A 103 1.61 5.15 -5.71
N CYS A 104 2.21 4.86 -4.55
CA CYS A 104 3.67 4.73 -4.43
C CYS A 104 4.21 3.59 -5.28
N GLY A 105 3.62 2.40 -5.20
CA GLY A 105 4.00 1.25 -6.01
C GLY A 105 3.81 1.48 -7.51
N ILE A 106 2.75 2.18 -7.93
CA ILE A 106 2.53 2.58 -9.32
C ILE A 106 3.67 3.48 -9.82
N LEU A 107 4.03 4.51 -9.03
CA LEU A 107 5.11 5.42 -9.37
C LEU A 107 6.45 4.69 -9.45
N MET A 108 6.75 3.81 -8.48
CA MET A 108 7.96 2.98 -8.49
C MET A 108 8.02 2.08 -9.73
N ARG A 109 6.95 1.39 -10.07
CA ARG A 109 6.87 0.55 -11.26
C ARG A 109 7.09 1.33 -12.54
N ARG A 110 6.41 2.49 -12.70
CA ARG A 110 6.58 3.35 -13.86
C ARG A 110 8.00 3.89 -13.98
N TYR A 111 8.61 4.32 -12.88
CA TYR A 111 9.99 4.77 -12.85
C TYR A 111 10.96 3.64 -13.21
N ALA A 112 10.79 2.45 -12.66
CA ALA A 112 11.59 1.28 -13.01
C ALA A 112 11.54 0.98 -14.51
N ALA A 113 10.34 0.95 -15.10
CA ALA A 113 10.17 0.66 -16.51
C ALA A 113 10.73 1.75 -17.43
N GLN A 114 10.48 3.04 -17.12
CA GLN A 114 10.82 4.14 -18.01
C GLN A 114 12.26 4.61 -17.87
N ALA A 115 12.79 4.67 -16.64
CA ALA A 115 14.10 5.23 -16.36
C ALA A 115 15.20 4.18 -16.18
N LEU A 116 14.84 2.97 -15.74
CA LEU A 116 15.81 1.92 -15.42
C LEU A 116 15.69 0.69 -16.32
N GLN A 117 14.69 0.65 -17.22
CA GLN A 117 14.41 -0.49 -18.10
C GLN A 117 14.24 -1.81 -17.32
N ALA A 118 13.74 -1.72 -16.11
CA ALA A 118 13.50 -2.83 -15.21
C ALA A 118 12.00 -3.12 -15.06
N GLU A 119 11.64 -4.40 -14.99
CA GLU A 119 10.25 -4.81 -14.81
C GLU A 119 10.00 -5.20 -13.36
N LEU A 120 9.09 -4.50 -12.70
CA LEU A 120 8.60 -4.79 -11.36
C LEU A 120 7.11 -5.15 -11.44
N PRO A 121 6.74 -6.44 -11.34
CA PRO A 121 5.35 -6.82 -11.15
C PRO A 121 4.79 -6.14 -9.91
N HIS A 122 3.55 -5.61 -10.02
CA HIS A 122 2.98 -4.81 -8.96
C HIS A 122 1.54 -5.24 -8.63
N TYR A 123 1.30 -5.48 -7.35
CA TYR A 123 0.02 -5.92 -6.81
C TYR A 123 -0.41 -5.06 -5.63
N GLY A 124 -1.72 -4.93 -5.45
CA GLY A 124 -2.29 -4.32 -4.25
C GLY A 124 -2.95 -5.38 -3.38
N VAL A 125 -2.61 -5.38 -2.09
CA VAL A 125 -3.11 -6.34 -1.10
C VAL A 125 -3.71 -5.59 0.09
N SER A 126 -4.87 -6.06 0.57
CA SER A 126 -5.49 -5.50 1.76
C SER A 126 -4.67 -5.81 3.01
N ILE A 127 -4.49 -4.81 3.87
CA ILE A 127 -4.01 -4.97 5.24
C ILE A 127 -4.95 -4.22 6.18
N ILE A 128 -5.39 -4.89 7.23
CA ILE A 128 -6.34 -4.33 8.19
C ILE A 128 -5.68 -4.35 9.56
N ARG A 129 -5.76 -3.23 10.26
CA ARG A 129 -5.24 -3.09 11.62
C ARG A 129 -5.82 -4.22 12.50
N ASP A 130 -4.95 -4.83 13.29
CA ASP A 130 -5.27 -5.88 14.25
C ASP A 130 -5.79 -7.20 13.61
N LYS A 131 -5.93 -7.25 12.26
CA LYS A 131 -6.31 -8.46 11.49
C LYS A 131 -5.22 -8.95 10.54
N GLY A 132 -4.31 -8.07 10.13
CA GLY A 132 -3.22 -8.41 9.20
C GLY A 132 -3.59 -8.26 7.73
N PHE A 133 -2.77 -8.83 6.85
CA PHE A 133 -2.99 -8.83 5.41
C PHE A 133 -3.90 -9.97 4.95
N ASP A 134 -4.40 -9.87 3.73
CA ASP A 134 -5.14 -10.97 3.07
C ASP A 134 -4.18 -12.11 2.70
N GLU A 135 -4.28 -13.21 3.44
CA GLU A 135 -3.43 -14.39 3.26
C GLU A 135 -3.67 -15.13 1.94
N THR A 136 -4.89 -15.07 1.41
CA THR A 136 -5.21 -15.65 0.11
C THR A 136 -4.45 -14.92 -0.99
N ALA A 137 -4.39 -13.59 -0.91
CA ALA A 137 -3.61 -12.78 -1.81
C ALA A 137 -2.11 -13.08 -1.71
N ILE A 138 -1.57 -13.24 -0.50
CA ILE A 138 -0.15 -13.60 -0.30
C ILE A 138 0.15 -14.99 -0.85
N SER A 139 -0.71 -15.98 -0.60
CA SER A 139 -0.56 -17.33 -1.15
C SER A 139 -0.53 -17.31 -2.68
N TYR A 140 -1.44 -16.55 -3.30
CA TYR A 140 -1.45 -16.33 -4.75
C TYR A 140 -0.13 -15.76 -5.27
N LEU A 141 0.44 -14.76 -4.58
CA LEU A 141 1.69 -14.12 -4.98
C LEU A 141 2.88 -15.08 -4.90
N LEU A 142 2.99 -15.84 -3.82
CA LEU A 142 4.07 -16.81 -3.63
C LEU A 142 4.01 -17.93 -4.69
N GLU A 143 2.81 -18.37 -5.05
CA GLU A 143 2.59 -19.38 -6.10
C GLU A 143 2.85 -18.79 -7.51
N ARG A 144 2.46 -17.54 -7.75
CA ARG A 144 2.63 -16.86 -9.04
C ARG A 144 4.08 -16.45 -9.31
N HIS A 145 4.84 -16.14 -8.27
CA HIS A 145 6.21 -15.64 -8.32
C HIS A 145 7.15 -16.48 -7.44
N PRO A 146 7.33 -17.78 -7.73
CA PRO A 146 8.11 -18.66 -6.87
C PRO A 146 9.56 -18.16 -6.73
N GLY A 147 10.02 -18.08 -5.47
CA GLY A 147 11.39 -17.67 -5.15
C GLY A 147 11.71 -16.18 -5.33
N ARG A 148 10.75 -15.36 -5.75
CA ARG A 148 10.96 -13.90 -5.84
C ARG A 148 10.61 -13.23 -4.53
N PRO A 149 11.40 -12.25 -4.06
CA PRO A 149 11.09 -11.51 -2.85
C PRO A 149 9.84 -10.65 -3.04
N LEU A 150 8.92 -10.70 -2.08
CA LEU A 150 7.80 -9.80 -1.99
C LEU A 150 8.26 -8.57 -1.21
N VAL A 151 8.27 -7.41 -1.87
CA VAL A 151 8.58 -6.11 -1.25
C VAL A 151 7.28 -5.37 -1.04
N PHE A 152 6.88 -5.25 0.21
CA PHE A 152 5.69 -4.51 0.58
C PHE A 152 5.94 -3.02 0.44
N VAL A 153 4.95 -2.28 -0.05
CA VAL A 153 5.07 -0.84 -0.31
C VAL A 153 4.00 -0.08 0.43
N ASP A 154 4.39 0.98 1.12
CA ASP A 154 3.48 1.97 1.67
C ASP A 154 4.05 3.39 1.48
N GLY A 155 3.23 4.41 1.68
CA GLY A 155 3.66 5.81 1.54
C GLY A 155 4.41 6.35 2.76
N TRP A 156 4.04 5.88 3.96
CA TRP A 156 4.43 6.54 5.20
C TRP A 156 4.29 5.62 6.42
N THR A 157 5.27 5.61 7.30
CA THR A 157 5.24 4.76 8.50
C THR A 157 4.54 5.39 9.70
N GLY A 158 4.43 6.73 9.73
CA GLY A 158 3.87 7.45 10.87
C GLY A 158 4.61 7.13 12.17
N LYS A 159 3.92 6.45 13.08
CA LYS A 159 4.45 5.99 14.36
C LYS A 159 4.92 4.51 14.33
N GLY A 160 5.19 3.96 13.15
CA GLY A 160 5.68 2.59 12.97
C GLY A 160 4.61 1.50 13.14
N ARG A 161 3.32 1.85 13.12
CA ARG A 161 2.26 0.86 13.30
C ARG A 161 2.15 -0.11 12.12
N ILE A 162 2.31 0.40 10.90
CA ILE A 162 2.24 -0.43 9.70
C ILE A 162 3.39 -1.44 9.66
N THR A 163 4.59 -1.05 10.07
CA THR A 163 5.75 -1.94 10.14
C THR A 163 5.49 -3.10 11.09
N ARG A 164 5.05 -2.80 12.32
CA ARG A 164 4.72 -3.85 13.30
C ARG A 164 3.60 -4.77 12.82
N GLN A 165 2.52 -4.21 12.25
CA GLN A 165 1.42 -5.01 11.72
C GLN A 165 1.89 -5.94 10.59
N LEU A 166 2.78 -5.48 9.73
CA LEU A 166 3.35 -6.30 8.66
C LEU A 166 4.24 -7.42 9.23
N GLU A 167 5.12 -7.10 10.19
CA GLU A 167 5.98 -8.07 10.86
C GLU A 167 5.17 -9.20 11.53
N GLU A 168 4.15 -8.81 12.30
CA GLU A 168 3.24 -9.76 12.96
C GLU A 168 2.50 -10.63 11.95
N SER A 169 2.02 -10.05 10.84
CA SER A 169 1.30 -10.77 9.79
C SER A 169 2.21 -11.75 9.05
N CYS A 170 3.43 -11.34 8.70
CA CYS A 170 4.41 -12.20 8.05
C CYS A 170 4.82 -13.37 8.96
N ALA A 171 5.10 -13.10 10.24
CA ALA A 171 5.45 -14.15 11.21
C ALA A 171 4.31 -15.15 11.42
N ALA A 172 3.08 -14.66 11.55
CA ALA A 172 1.89 -15.50 11.71
C ALA A 172 1.64 -16.37 10.47
N TYR A 173 1.75 -15.80 9.27
CA TYR A 173 1.62 -16.54 8.02
C TYR A 173 2.71 -17.61 7.89
N ALA A 174 3.98 -17.25 8.11
CA ALA A 174 5.12 -18.16 8.04
C ALA A 174 4.95 -19.35 9.01
N GLY A 175 4.51 -19.08 10.24
CA GLY A 175 4.27 -20.13 11.25
C GLY A 175 3.15 -21.11 10.86
N ARG A 176 2.09 -20.64 10.18
CA ARG A 176 0.98 -21.51 9.73
C ARG A 176 1.31 -22.29 8.46
N CYS A 177 1.96 -21.65 7.49
CA CYS A 177 2.16 -22.21 6.15
C CYS A 177 3.53 -22.91 5.99
N GLY A 178 4.44 -22.76 6.96
CA GLY A 178 5.78 -23.33 6.89
C GLY A 178 6.67 -22.73 5.80
N VAL A 179 6.36 -21.49 5.36
CA VAL A 179 7.12 -20.77 4.32
C VAL A 179 7.79 -19.55 4.89
N SER A 180 8.95 -19.19 4.36
CA SER A 180 9.63 -17.93 4.75
C SER A 180 8.96 -16.75 4.04
N LEU A 181 8.51 -15.75 4.80
CA LEU A 181 7.95 -14.50 4.29
C LEU A 181 8.58 -13.33 5.06
N PRO A 182 9.73 -12.81 4.62
CA PRO A 182 10.37 -11.67 5.25
C PRO A 182 9.48 -10.42 5.15
N PRO A 183 9.34 -9.61 6.22
CA PRO A 183 8.54 -8.38 6.23
C PRO A 183 9.30 -7.21 5.60
N ILE A 184 9.69 -7.33 4.32
CA ILE A 184 10.44 -6.30 3.60
C ILE A 184 9.51 -5.16 3.28
N LEU A 185 9.61 -4.04 3.99
CA LEU A 185 8.79 -2.85 3.78
C LEU A 185 9.61 -1.72 3.17
N ALA A 186 9.13 -1.17 2.05
CA ALA A 186 9.68 -0.02 1.36
C ALA A 186 8.68 1.15 1.43
N VAL A 187 9.15 2.33 1.88
CA VAL A 187 8.30 3.51 2.07
C VAL A 187 8.95 4.78 1.53
N LEU A 188 8.14 5.74 1.07
CA LEU A 188 8.66 7.05 0.70
C LEU A 188 9.15 7.80 1.94
N ALA A 189 8.38 7.81 3.02
CA ALA A 189 8.75 8.48 4.26
C ALA A 189 8.70 7.54 5.47
N ASP A 190 9.79 7.50 6.25
CA ASP A 190 9.88 6.70 7.47
C ASP A 190 10.26 7.54 8.70
N PRO A 191 9.40 8.44 9.17
CA PRO A 191 9.64 9.21 10.37
C PRO A 191 9.71 8.36 11.65
N ALA A 192 9.16 7.14 11.60
CA ALA A 192 9.22 6.20 12.72
C ALA A 192 10.59 5.50 12.88
N HIS A 193 11.50 5.63 11.91
CA HIS A 193 12.77 4.89 11.88
C HIS A 193 12.59 3.37 12.00
N SER A 194 11.56 2.84 11.36
CA SER A 194 11.13 1.45 11.49
C SER A 194 11.33 0.60 10.24
N CYS A 195 11.83 1.20 9.14
CA CYS A 195 12.09 0.52 7.88
C CYS A 195 13.57 0.62 7.48
N THR A 196 14.05 -0.37 6.72
CA THR A 196 15.38 -0.36 6.09
C THR A 196 15.35 0.27 4.70
N LEU A 197 14.25 0.10 3.96
CA LEU A 197 14.06 0.67 2.62
C LEU A 197 13.16 1.91 2.70
N TYR A 198 13.77 3.08 2.65
CA TYR A 198 13.06 4.36 2.71
C TYR A 198 13.78 5.41 1.87
N ALA A 199 13.02 6.38 1.35
CA ALA A 199 13.61 7.49 0.63
C ALA A 199 13.99 8.66 1.56
N THR A 200 13.20 8.91 2.59
CA THR A 200 13.48 9.96 3.59
C THR A 200 13.00 9.58 4.98
N ARG A 201 13.60 10.23 6.00
CA ARG A 201 13.13 10.21 7.40
C ARG A 201 12.24 11.41 7.73
N GLU A 202 12.13 12.34 6.82
CA GLU A 202 11.27 13.52 7.02
C GLU A 202 9.79 13.13 6.97
N ASP A 203 9.01 13.71 7.87
CA ASP A 203 7.56 13.55 7.92
C ASP A 203 6.90 14.59 7.00
N PHE A 204 6.83 14.29 5.69
CA PHE A 204 6.25 15.20 4.70
C PHE A 204 4.98 14.70 4.03
N ILE A 205 4.71 13.38 4.10
CA ILE A 205 3.49 12.78 3.55
C ILE A 205 2.42 12.72 4.64
N ASN A 206 1.36 13.49 4.45
CA ASN A 206 0.16 13.37 5.27
C ASN A 206 -0.81 12.40 4.60
N PRO A 207 -1.19 11.27 5.23
CA PRO A 207 -2.14 10.31 4.66
C PRO A 207 -3.51 10.90 4.33
N SER A 208 -3.91 11.97 5.02
CA SER A 208 -5.16 12.68 4.75
C SER A 208 -5.11 13.58 3.51
N CYS A 209 -3.94 13.78 2.93
CA CYS A 209 -3.77 14.47 1.64
C CYS A 209 -3.85 13.51 0.44
N CYS A 210 -3.97 12.21 0.66
CA CYS A 210 -4.18 11.22 -0.39
C CYS A 210 -5.69 11.07 -0.64
N LEU A 211 -6.17 11.68 -1.69
CA LEU A 211 -7.55 11.55 -2.16
C LEU A 211 -7.76 10.23 -2.90
#